data_00ddc66cf15bdc112312254cb70fa741
#
_entry.id   00ddc66cf15bdc112312254cb70fa741
#
_cell.length_a   1.000
_cell.length_b   1.000
_cell.length_c   1.000
_cell.angle_alpha   90.00
_cell.angle_beta   90.00
_cell.angle_gamma   90.00
#
_symmetry.space_group_name_H-M   'P 1'
#
loop_
_entity.id
_entity.type
_entity.pdbx_description
1 polymer ?
#
loop_
_entity_poly.entity_id
_entity_poly.type
_entity_poly.pdbx_seq_one_letter_code
_entity_poly.pdbx_strand_id
1 'polypeptide(L)' 'MRDKSINELNYVELRNGNIICLEDITDVYTNSGFSYRDYFVNVGDTTYVISSDEYDKIKHLLKDKANSYIVL' A
#
# COMPACT_ATOMS: atom_id res chain seq x y z
N MET A 1 16.54 8.41 19.64
CA MET A 1 16.16 8.24 19.30
C MET A 1 15.74 8.01 18.72
N ARG A 2 15.33 8.16 18.28
CA ARG A 2 14.75 8.08 17.67
C ARG A 2 14.33 7.47 17.07
N ASP A 3 14.59 7.23 16.73
CA ASP A 3 14.21 6.76 16.17
C ASP A 3 13.31 5.71 15.95
N LYS A 4 12.86 5.26 16.60
CA LYS A 4 11.68 4.51 16.42
C LYS A 4 10.69 5.20 15.53
N SER A 5 10.82 6.42 15.40
CA SER A 5 9.97 7.19 14.52
C SER A 5 10.01 6.66 13.10
N ILE A 6 11.09 6.05 12.70
CA ILE A 6 11.17 5.48 11.38
C ILE A 6 10.16 4.36 11.21
N ASN A 7 10.03 3.52 12.22
CA ASN A 7 9.05 2.44 12.15
C ASN A 7 7.66 2.99 12.06
N GLU A 8 7.43 4.08 12.74
CA GLU A 8 6.09 4.64 12.77
C GLU A 8 5.77 5.41 11.53
N LEU A 9 6.73 5.63 10.67
CA LEU A 9 6.46 6.32 9.45
C LEU A 9 5.78 5.46 8.43
N ASN A 10 5.60 4.19 8.76
CA ASN A 10 4.74 3.38 7.94
C ASN A 10 5.32 3.10 6.56
N TYR A 11 6.51 2.56 6.57
CA TYR A 11 7.09 2.05 5.35
C TYR A 11 6.67 0.61 5.17
N VAL A 12 6.50 0.21 3.95
CA VAL A 12 6.14 -1.15 3.60
C VAL A 12 7.13 -1.66 2.59
N GLU A 13 7.65 -2.84 2.84
CA GLU A 13 8.54 -3.48 1.88
C GLU A 13 7.74 -4.47 1.06
N LEU A 14 7.78 -4.30 -0.25
CA LEU A 14 7.11 -5.20 -1.16
C LEU A 14 7.97 -6.42 -1.40
N ARG A 15 7.35 -7.48 -1.90
CA ARG A 15 8.06 -8.72 -2.14
C ARG A 15 9.22 -8.56 -3.11
N ASN A 16 9.08 -7.63 -4.04
CA ASN A 16 10.13 -7.41 -5.01
C ASN A 16 11.28 -6.59 -4.46
N GLY A 17 11.24 -6.23 -3.19
CA GLY A 17 12.33 -5.51 -2.56
C GLY A 17 12.15 -4.02 -2.49
N ASN A 18 11.14 -3.48 -3.13
CA ASN A 18 10.89 -2.05 -3.07
C ASN A 18 10.30 -1.68 -1.73
N ILE A 19 10.72 -0.55 -1.21
CA ILE A 19 10.19 -0.03 0.05
C ILE A 19 9.44 1.24 -0.29
N ILE A 20 8.19 1.30 0.10
CA ILE A 20 7.35 2.45 -0.19
C ILE A 20 6.86 3.07 1.11
N CYS A 21 6.59 4.36 1.04
CA CYS A 21 6.08 5.08 2.19
C CYS A 21 4.56 5.18 2.05
N LEU A 22 3.84 4.81 3.08
CA LEU A 22 2.39 4.83 3.02
C LEU A 22 1.85 6.21 2.73
N GLU A 23 2.55 7.24 3.18
CA GLU A 23 2.08 8.60 2.96
C GLU A 23 2.20 9.03 1.51
N ASP A 24 3.02 8.35 0.75
CA ASP A 24 3.20 8.67 -0.66
C ASP A 24 2.24 7.90 -1.55
N ILE A 25 1.48 6.99 -0.98
CA ILE A 25 0.54 6.21 -1.76
C ILE A 25 -0.64 7.08 -2.13
N THR A 26 -0.92 7.14 -3.42
CA THR A 26 -2.05 7.92 -3.91
C THR A 26 -3.25 7.03 -4.21
N ASP A 27 -3.01 5.76 -4.44
CA ASP A 27 -4.09 4.89 -4.89
C ASP A 27 -3.72 3.44 -4.70
N VAL A 28 -4.70 2.64 -4.33
CA VAL A 28 -4.54 1.18 -4.23
C VAL A 28 -5.77 0.58 -4.88
N TYR A 29 -5.58 -0.24 -5.88
CA TYR A 29 -6.74 -0.72 -6.62
C TYR A 29 -6.48 -2.10 -7.21
N THR A 30 -7.55 -2.68 -7.72
CA THR A 30 -7.49 -3.98 -8.37
C THR A 30 -8.02 -3.86 -9.78
N ASN A 31 -7.59 -4.81 -10.60
CA ASN A 31 -8.09 -4.95 -11.94
C ASN A 31 -8.31 -6.43 -12.18
N SER A 32 -9.52 -6.82 -12.56
CA SER A 32 -9.83 -8.23 -12.69
C SER A 32 -10.46 -8.54 -14.02
N GLY A 33 -10.17 -9.73 -14.54
CA GLY A 33 -10.78 -10.26 -15.72
C GLY A 33 -11.51 -11.54 -15.38
N PHE A 34 -11.68 -12.40 -16.36
CA PHE A 34 -12.43 -13.63 -16.18
C PHE A 34 -11.83 -14.53 -15.13
N SER A 35 -10.52 -14.73 -15.21
CA SER A 35 -9.88 -15.74 -14.40
C SER A 35 -8.70 -15.19 -13.64
N TYR A 36 -8.60 -13.87 -13.51
CA TYR A 36 -7.47 -13.30 -12.83
C TYR A 36 -7.86 -12.02 -12.13
N ARG A 37 -7.04 -11.64 -11.18
CA ARG A 37 -7.15 -10.35 -10.52
C ARG A 37 -5.74 -9.86 -10.24
N ASP A 38 -5.47 -8.66 -10.66
CA ASP A 38 -4.20 -8.01 -10.39
C ASP A 38 -4.41 -6.93 -9.34
N TYR A 39 -3.38 -6.69 -8.57
CA TYR A 39 -3.41 -5.72 -7.49
C TYR A 39 -2.32 -4.71 -7.72
N PHE A 40 -2.65 -3.45 -7.49
CA PHE A 40 -1.73 -2.36 -7.81
C PHE A 40 -1.71 -1.35 -6.70
N VAL A 41 -0.55 -0.70 -6.54
CA VAL A 41 -0.43 0.45 -5.67
C VAL A 41 0.31 1.55 -6.44
N ASN A 42 -0.24 2.74 -6.42
CA ASN A 42 0.37 3.90 -7.04
C ASN A 42 1.06 4.72 -5.97
N VAL A 43 2.34 4.99 -6.19
CA VAL A 43 3.13 5.79 -5.27
C VAL A 43 3.71 6.93 -6.09
N GLY A 44 3.14 8.10 -5.94
CA GLY A 44 3.52 9.22 -6.80
C GLY A 44 3.21 8.87 -8.24
N ASP A 45 4.22 8.88 -9.06
CA ASP A 45 4.05 8.60 -10.50
C ASP A 45 4.33 7.14 -10.85
N THR A 46 4.58 6.31 -9.87
CA THR A 46 4.99 4.93 -10.10
C THR A 46 3.89 3.98 -9.71
N THR A 47 3.65 2.98 -10.55
CA THR A 47 2.68 1.94 -10.27
C THR A 47 3.42 0.64 -10.01
N TYR A 48 3.10 0.01 -8.89
CA TYR A 48 3.69 -1.27 -8.53
C TYR A 48 2.62 -2.34 -8.58
N VAL A 49 2.99 -3.51 -9.12
CA VAL A 49 2.13 -4.68 -9.07
C VAL A 49 2.44 -5.40 -7.78
N ILE A 50 1.41 -5.72 -7.04
CA ILE A 50 1.58 -6.34 -5.73
C ILE A 50 0.72 -7.59 -5.64
N SER A 51 0.93 -8.36 -4.58
CA SER A 51 0.15 -9.56 -4.35
C SER A 51 -1.12 -9.21 -3.59
N SER A 52 -2.03 -10.18 -3.50
CA SER A 52 -3.25 -9.96 -2.75
C SER A 52 -2.95 -9.73 -1.27
N ASP A 53 -1.96 -10.44 -0.74
CA ASP A 53 -1.57 -10.25 0.65
C ASP A 53 -1.05 -8.86 0.91
N GLU A 54 -0.22 -8.38 -0.01
CA GLU A 54 0.32 -7.03 0.11
C GLU A 54 -0.78 -5.99 -0.01
N TYR A 55 -1.71 -6.23 -0.91
CA TYR A 55 -2.83 -5.33 -1.11
C TYR A 55 -3.65 -5.20 0.17
N ASP A 56 -4.01 -6.33 0.76
CA ASP A 56 -4.79 -6.32 1.99
C ASP A 56 -4.04 -5.62 3.11
N LYS A 57 -2.75 -5.89 3.23
CA LYS A 57 -1.96 -5.30 4.28
C LYS A 57 -1.87 -3.79 4.11
N ILE A 58 -1.65 -3.34 2.89
CA ILE A 58 -1.52 -1.92 2.62
C ILE A 58 -2.85 -1.22 2.89
N LYS A 59 -3.96 -1.80 2.44
CA LYS A 59 -5.26 -1.20 2.69
C LYS A 59 -5.52 -1.10 4.18
N HIS A 60 -5.16 -2.13 4.92
CA HIS A 60 -5.37 -2.15 6.36
C HIS A 60 -4.55 -1.05 7.04
N LEU A 61 -3.30 -0.93 6.63
CA LEU A 61 -2.43 0.09 7.21
C LEU A 61 -2.90 1.50 6.87
N LEU A 62 -3.37 1.70 5.66
CA LEU A 62 -3.88 3.01 5.27
C LEU A 62 -5.12 3.35 6.06
N LYS A 63 -5.96 2.38 6.30
CA LYS A 63 -7.18 2.59 7.05
C LYS A 63 -6.86 2.99 8.48
N ASP A 64 -5.93 2.27 9.10
CA ASP A 64 -5.52 2.56 10.45
C ASP A 64 -4.93 3.95 10.57
N LYS A 65 -4.08 4.29 9.62
CA LYS A 65 -3.38 5.55 9.68
C LYS A 65 -4.31 6.71 9.41
N ALA A 66 -5.15 6.56 8.41
CA ALA A 66 -5.99 7.68 7.99
C ALA A 66 -7.05 8.01 9.01
N ASN A 67 -7.61 7.00 9.64
CA ASN A 67 -8.60 7.24 10.65
C ASN A 67 -9.89 7.87 10.13
N SER A 68 -9.87 8.36 8.91
CA SER A 68 -11.06 8.95 8.31
C SER A 68 -11.26 8.39 6.92
N TYR A 69 -10.78 7.23 6.73
CA TYR A 69 -10.86 6.51 5.47
C TYR A 69 -12.33 6.20 5.18
N ILE A 70 -12.76 6.54 3.99
CA ILE A 70 -14.15 6.35 3.60
C ILE A 70 -14.22 5.35 2.48
N VAL A 71 -15.09 4.37 2.62
CA VAL A 71 -15.33 3.38 1.58
C VAL A 71 -16.66 3.72 0.94
N LEU A 72 -16.59 4.05 -0.31
CA LEU A 72 -17.81 4.44 -1.04
C LEU A 72 -18.52 3.25 -1.64
#